data_94a0949d6cdb0ff23038e9ccc9065d62
#
_entry.id   94a0949d6cdb0ff23038e9ccc9065d62
#
_cell.length_a   1.000
_cell.length_b   1.000
_cell.length_c   1.000
_cell.angle_alpha   90.00
_cell.angle_beta   90.00
_cell.angle_gamma   90.00
#
_symmetry.space_group_name_H-M   'P 1'
#
loop_
_entity.id
_entity.type
_entity.pdbx_description
1 polymer ?
#
loop_
_entity_poly.entity_id
_entity_poly.type
_entity_poly.pdbx_seq_one_letter_code
_entity_poly.pdbx_strand_id
1 'polypeptide(L)'
;MERWVKATLPMRSLLQAEAFISGCAAHFDRSLAGDQLSPVRTSTQCWCSNNECSADPRTAAVERRISNLTRAPVRYMEPFQILKYEPGQFYKVHHDQNSGLFTPQGPRVYTFFMYLSTPAEGGGTRFADLDVVMPAVKGNAVIWPSIMDASPSRDEPYTNHEAQPTTVGRKYASNVWVHQFDYRTPADKGCLLTHKNTH
;
A
#
# COMPACT_ATOMS: atom_id res chain seq x y z
N MET A 1 -11.17 -9.87 -18.23
CA MET A 1 -11.66 -9.99 -16.85
C MET A 1 -10.82 -10.93 -15.97
N GLU A 2 -9.62 -11.34 -16.41
CA GLU A 2 -8.80 -12.39 -15.74
C GLU A 2 -7.49 -11.87 -15.09
N ARG A 3 -7.36 -10.58 -14.82
CA ARG A 3 -6.08 -10.00 -14.32
C ARG A 3 -6.04 -9.70 -12.82
N TRP A 4 -7.07 -10.08 -12.06
CA TRP A 4 -7.14 -9.82 -10.64
C TRP A 4 -6.61 -11.04 -9.87
N VAL A 5 -5.38 -10.95 -9.40
CA VAL A 5 -4.83 -12.00 -8.54
C VAL A 5 -5.23 -11.72 -7.10
N LYS A 6 -6.26 -12.39 -6.64
CA LYS A 6 -6.48 -12.61 -5.21
C LYS A 6 -5.38 -13.54 -4.72
N ALA A 7 -4.23 -12.98 -4.39
CA ALA A 7 -3.20 -13.75 -3.71
C ALA A 7 -3.58 -13.86 -2.25
N THR A 8 -4.17 -14.96 -1.83
CA THR A 8 -4.10 -15.37 -0.44
C THR A 8 -2.64 -15.71 -0.18
N LEU A 9 -1.88 -14.73 0.28
CA LEU A 9 -0.62 -15.00 0.94
C LEU A 9 -0.99 -15.35 2.37
N PRO A 10 -0.99 -16.63 2.75
CA PRO A 10 -1.04 -16.92 4.16
C PRO A 10 0.21 -16.27 4.74
N MET A 11 0.04 -15.16 5.45
CA MET A 11 1.09 -14.70 6.34
C MET A 11 1.38 -15.90 7.23
N ARG A 12 2.52 -16.55 7.02
CA ARG A 12 2.87 -17.85 7.63
C ARG A 12 2.86 -17.83 9.16
N SER A 13 2.72 -16.64 9.77
CA SER A 13 2.41 -16.50 11.18
C SER A 13 1.66 -15.18 11.44
N LEU A 14 0.76 -15.20 12.40
CA LEU A 14 0.16 -14.03 13.05
C LEU A 14 1.23 -13.03 13.51
N LEU A 15 2.43 -13.54 13.82
CA LEU A 15 3.61 -12.78 14.27
C LEU A 15 4.16 -11.79 13.23
N GLN A 16 3.93 -12.02 11.92
CA GLN A 16 4.38 -11.07 10.90
C GLN A 16 3.49 -9.82 10.85
N ALA A 17 2.17 -9.97 10.98
CA ALA A 17 1.28 -8.82 11.06
C ALA A 17 1.55 -7.99 12.33
N GLU A 18 1.82 -8.66 13.46
CA GLU A 18 2.17 -8.00 14.70
C GLU A 18 3.48 -7.21 14.60
N ALA A 19 4.47 -7.73 13.85
CA ALA A 19 5.75 -7.01 13.65
C ALA A 19 5.54 -5.65 12.97
N PHE A 20 4.68 -5.57 11.96
CA PHE A 20 4.32 -4.30 11.32
C PHE A 20 3.60 -3.35 12.29
N ILE A 21 2.61 -3.87 13.04
CA ILE A 21 1.78 -3.05 13.93
C ILE A 21 2.63 -2.55 15.11
N SER A 22 3.37 -3.44 15.77
CA SER A 22 4.18 -3.09 16.94
C SER A 22 5.35 -2.18 16.58
N GLY A 23 6.05 -2.46 15.46
CA GLY A 23 7.17 -1.64 14.99
C GLY A 23 6.76 -0.25 14.52
N CYS A 24 5.47 0.00 14.32
CA CYS A 24 4.90 1.30 13.99
C CYS A 24 4.16 1.98 15.15
N ALA A 25 4.04 1.34 16.31
CA ALA A 25 3.11 1.78 17.36
C ALA A 25 3.34 3.23 17.82
N ALA A 26 4.59 3.67 17.92
CA ALA A 26 4.98 5.02 18.34
C ALA A 26 5.05 6.05 17.18
N HIS A 27 4.81 5.64 15.93
CA HIS A 27 5.12 6.42 14.73
C HIS A 27 3.92 6.72 13.83
N PHE A 28 2.68 6.54 14.35
CA PHE A 28 1.48 6.84 13.57
C PHE A 28 1.16 8.32 13.53
N ASP A 29 1.25 8.91 12.35
CA ASP A 29 0.86 10.28 12.06
C ASP A 29 -0.39 10.33 11.17
N ARG A 30 -1.02 11.49 11.08
CA ARG A 30 -2.17 11.71 10.20
C ARG A 30 -1.80 11.44 8.75
N SER A 31 -2.56 10.56 8.06
CA SER A 31 -2.32 10.26 6.65
C SER A 31 -2.57 11.48 5.76
N LEU A 32 -1.73 11.63 4.74
CA LEU A 32 -1.89 12.65 3.71
C LEU A 32 -2.61 12.06 2.48
N ALA A 33 -3.35 12.89 1.76
CA ALA A 33 -3.82 12.61 0.41
C ALA A 33 -2.97 13.44 -0.56
N GLY A 34 -2.11 12.78 -1.31
CA GLY A 34 -0.95 13.44 -1.91
C GLY A 34 -0.03 13.99 -0.82
N ASP A 35 0.34 15.25 -0.90
CA ASP A 35 1.25 15.92 0.05
C ASP A 35 0.51 16.76 1.12
N GLN A 36 -0.81 16.65 1.22
CA GLN A 36 -1.62 17.52 2.08
C GLN A 36 -2.58 16.74 2.98
N LEU A 37 -2.86 17.32 4.15
CA LEU A 37 -3.99 16.90 4.97
C LEU A 37 -5.29 17.14 4.20
N SER A 38 -6.14 16.11 4.15
CA SER A 38 -7.38 16.18 3.39
C SER A 38 -8.52 15.48 4.12
N PRO A 39 -9.75 16.02 4.04
CA PRO A 39 -10.93 15.37 4.59
C PRO A 39 -11.31 14.10 3.82
N VAL A 40 -10.74 13.85 2.65
CA VAL A 40 -10.99 12.63 1.87
C VAL A 40 -10.25 11.41 2.41
N ARG A 41 -9.25 11.60 3.28
CA ARG A 41 -8.49 10.52 3.94
C ARG A 41 -8.37 10.79 5.42
N THR A 42 -8.98 9.96 6.26
CA THR A 42 -9.09 10.20 7.71
C THR A 42 -8.25 9.25 8.57
N SER A 43 -7.54 8.31 7.96
CA SER A 43 -6.63 7.36 8.63
C SER A 43 -5.39 8.00 9.23
N THR A 44 -4.64 7.19 9.97
CA THR A 44 -3.24 7.47 10.32
C THR A 44 -2.31 6.48 9.63
N GLN A 45 -1.06 6.85 9.46
CA GLN A 45 -0.04 6.04 8.77
C GLN A 45 1.28 6.07 9.51
N CYS A 46 2.08 5.03 9.30
CA CYS A 46 3.48 4.96 9.66
C CYS A 46 4.25 4.37 8.48
N TRP A 47 5.36 4.99 8.10
CA TRP A 47 6.29 4.40 7.13
C TRP A 47 7.25 3.45 7.85
N CYS A 48 7.34 2.21 7.34
CA CYS A 48 8.28 1.19 7.83
C CYS A 48 9.68 1.49 7.26
N SER A 49 10.27 2.59 7.72
CA SER A 49 11.55 3.12 7.26
C SER A 49 12.27 3.79 8.41
N ASN A 50 13.51 3.39 8.66
CA ASN A 50 14.37 3.92 9.74
C ASN A 50 13.73 3.85 11.14
N ASN A 51 13.00 2.79 11.42
CA ASN A 51 12.34 2.54 12.70
C ASN A 51 12.32 1.03 13.02
N GLU A 52 11.70 0.67 14.14
CA GLU A 52 11.61 -0.71 14.62
C GLU A 52 10.91 -1.63 13.61
N CYS A 53 9.95 -1.09 12.84
CA CYS A 53 9.28 -1.83 11.77
C CYS A 53 10.27 -2.28 10.69
N SER A 54 11.11 -1.39 10.20
CA SER A 54 12.09 -1.71 9.15
C SER A 54 13.25 -2.57 9.64
N ALA A 55 13.58 -2.48 10.93
CA ALA A 55 14.63 -3.28 11.55
C ALA A 55 14.20 -4.73 11.86
N ASP A 56 12.90 -5.02 11.84
CA ASP A 56 12.39 -6.36 12.19
C ASP A 56 12.62 -7.36 11.04
N PRO A 57 13.31 -8.49 11.28
CA PRO A 57 13.57 -9.48 10.24
C PRO A 57 12.29 -10.13 9.67
N ARG A 58 11.17 -10.07 10.41
CA ARG A 58 9.88 -10.59 9.96
C ARG A 58 9.27 -9.74 8.88
N THR A 59 9.42 -8.40 8.95
CA THR A 59 8.97 -7.47 7.90
C THR A 59 9.83 -7.63 6.64
N ALA A 60 11.15 -7.73 6.79
CA ALA A 60 12.06 -8.02 5.68
C ALA A 60 11.77 -9.38 5.01
N ALA A 61 11.32 -10.38 5.77
CA ALA A 61 10.89 -11.67 5.19
C ALA A 61 9.62 -11.55 4.34
N VAL A 62 8.67 -10.67 4.72
CA VAL A 62 7.48 -10.38 3.92
C VAL A 62 7.88 -9.68 2.62
N GLU A 63 8.76 -8.69 2.69
CA GLU A 63 9.27 -7.96 1.54
C GLU A 63 9.93 -8.89 0.50
N ARG A 64 10.83 -9.79 0.95
CA ARG A 64 11.43 -10.80 0.06
C ARG A 64 10.39 -11.71 -0.58
N ARG A 65 9.32 -12.04 0.15
CA ARG A 65 8.23 -12.88 -0.39
C ARG A 65 7.43 -12.14 -1.45
N ILE A 66 7.14 -10.85 -1.27
CA ILE A 66 6.51 -10.01 -2.30
C ILE A 66 7.41 -9.94 -3.52
N SER A 67 8.72 -9.71 -3.35
CA SER A 67 9.69 -9.71 -4.43
C SER A 67 9.69 -11.02 -5.23
N ASN A 68 9.68 -12.17 -4.56
CA ASN A 68 9.62 -13.47 -5.21
C ASN A 68 8.31 -13.70 -5.96
N LEU A 69 7.18 -13.24 -5.41
CA LEU A 69 5.86 -13.38 -6.02
C LEU A 69 5.70 -12.51 -7.25
N THR A 70 6.09 -11.25 -7.15
CA THR A 70 5.95 -10.25 -8.21
C THR A 70 7.10 -10.29 -9.21
N ARG A 71 8.19 -10.98 -8.88
CA ARG A 71 9.47 -10.98 -9.60
C ARG A 71 10.10 -9.59 -9.73
N ALA A 72 9.60 -8.64 -8.95
CA ALA A 72 10.19 -7.30 -8.86
C ALA A 72 11.29 -7.27 -7.80
N PRO A 73 12.47 -6.74 -8.09
CA PRO A 73 13.53 -6.58 -7.09
C PRO A 73 13.04 -5.72 -5.90
N VAL A 74 13.47 -6.06 -4.68
CA VAL A 74 13.12 -5.29 -3.47
C VAL A 74 13.44 -3.80 -3.62
N ARG A 75 14.50 -3.44 -4.32
CA ARG A 75 14.87 -2.03 -4.55
C ARG A 75 13.87 -1.25 -5.40
N TYR A 76 12.93 -1.92 -6.09
CA TYR A 76 11.85 -1.28 -6.85
C TYR A 76 10.62 -0.97 -5.99
N MET A 77 10.63 -1.40 -4.74
CA MET A 77 9.52 -1.22 -3.80
C MET A 77 9.74 0.00 -2.91
N GLU A 78 8.70 0.79 -2.71
CA GLU A 78 8.66 1.76 -1.63
C GLU A 78 8.72 1.05 -0.27
N PRO A 79 9.11 1.73 0.81
CA PRO A 79 8.91 1.20 2.16
C PRO A 79 7.43 0.87 2.39
N PHE A 80 7.15 -0.09 3.26
CA PHE A 80 5.76 -0.38 3.65
C PHE A 80 5.13 0.85 4.30
N GLN A 81 3.95 1.23 3.84
CA GLN A 81 3.09 2.20 4.51
C GLN A 81 2.07 1.43 5.36
N ILE A 82 2.22 1.51 6.67
CA ILE A 82 1.30 0.88 7.61
C ILE A 82 0.17 1.86 7.89
N LEU A 83 -1.06 1.40 7.70
CA LEU A 83 -2.28 2.19 7.83
C LEU A 83 -3.07 1.74 9.05
N LYS A 84 -3.60 2.70 9.79
CA LYS A 84 -4.51 2.46 10.91
C LYS A 84 -5.78 3.28 10.70
N TYR A 85 -6.91 2.58 10.79
CA TYR A 85 -8.26 3.16 10.74
C TYR A 85 -8.99 2.87 12.03
N GLU A 86 -9.35 3.91 12.78
CA GLU A 86 -10.29 3.83 13.88
C GLU A 86 -11.73 3.75 13.34
N PRO A 87 -12.73 3.36 14.16
CA PRO A 87 -14.11 3.34 13.71
C PRO A 87 -14.56 4.64 13.06
N GLY A 88 -15.22 4.55 11.91
CA GLY A 88 -15.66 5.68 11.11
C GLY A 88 -14.61 6.30 10.19
N GLN A 89 -13.34 5.94 10.32
CA GLN A 89 -12.28 6.45 9.44
C GLN A 89 -12.29 5.73 8.08
N PHE A 90 -11.94 6.48 7.04
CA PHE A 90 -12.00 6.04 5.64
C PHE A 90 -10.91 6.69 4.77
N TYR A 91 -10.81 6.22 3.54
CA TYR A 91 -10.16 6.92 2.43
C TYR A 91 -11.07 6.83 1.22
N LYS A 92 -11.54 7.97 0.71
CA LYS A 92 -12.45 8.04 -0.45
C LYS A 92 -11.81 7.48 -1.70
N VAL A 93 -12.61 7.28 -2.74
CA VAL A 93 -12.17 6.76 -4.03
C VAL A 93 -10.97 7.55 -4.55
N HIS A 94 -9.90 6.82 -4.87
CA HIS A 94 -8.65 7.34 -5.38
C HIS A 94 -7.95 6.29 -6.25
N HIS A 95 -6.91 6.73 -6.94
CA HIS A 95 -6.01 5.89 -7.71
C HIS A 95 -4.61 5.90 -7.08
N ASP A 96 -3.87 4.80 -7.16
CA ASP A 96 -2.53 4.71 -6.55
C ASP A 96 -1.41 5.23 -7.46
N GLN A 97 -1.66 5.33 -8.77
CA GLN A 97 -0.71 5.94 -9.68
C GLN A 97 -0.77 7.46 -9.53
N ASN A 98 0.12 7.99 -8.72
CA ASN A 98 0.31 9.40 -8.45
C ASN A 98 1.80 9.82 -8.49
N SER A 99 2.68 8.94 -8.99
CA SER A 99 4.10 9.24 -9.20
C SER A 99 4.33 9.79 -10.60
N GLY A 100 5.32 10.68 -10.73
CA GLY A 100 5.68 11.23 -12.04
C GLY A 100 6.17 10.14 -13.01
N LEU A 101 5.68 10.16 -14.24
CA LEU A 101 6.01 9.15 -15.26
C LEU A 101 7.49 9.23 -15.70
N PHE A 102 8.08 10.42 -15.65
CA PHE A 102 9.45 10.68 -16.11
C PHE A 102 10.44 10.87 -14.96
N THR A 103 10.16 10.21 -13.83
CA THR A 103 11.06 10.19 -12.68
C THR A 103 12.05 9.01 -12.80
N PRO A 104 13.20 9.02 -12.09
CA PRO A 104 14.15 7.92 -12.11
C PRO A 104 13.53 6.55 -11.76
N GLN A 105 12.56 6.52 -10.86
CA GLN A 105 11.86 5.31 -10.44
C GLN A 105 10.72 4.91 -11.38
N GLY A 106 10.26 5.81 -12.26
CA GLY A 106 9.10 5.60 -13.12
C GLY A 106 7.78 5.51 -12.35
N PRO A 107 6.69 5.14 -13.03
CA PRO A 107 5.38 5.00 -12.42
C PRO A 107 5.32 3.86 -11.41
N ARG A 108 4.35 3.93 -10.49
CA ARG A 108 3.90 2.78 -9.69
C ARG A 108 3.21 1.78 -10.61
N VAL A 109 3.74 0.57 -10.71
CA VAL A 109 3.23 -0.48 -11.63
C VAL A 109 2.16 -1.31 -10.94
N TYR A 110 2.39 -1.67 -9.67
CA TYR A 110 1.44 -2.43 -8.85
C TYR A 110 1.34 -1.83 -7.46
N THR A 111 0.16 -2.05 -6.87
CA THR A 111 -0.02 -1.99 -5.43
C THR A 111 -0.15 -3.40 -4.87
N PHE A 112 0.60 -3.69 -3.83
CA PHE A 112 0.46 -4.89 -3.02
C PHE A 112 -0.10 -4.48 -1.66
N PHE A 113 -1.36 -4.84 -1.40
CA PHE A 113 -2.09 -4.42 -0.22
C PHE A 113 -2.34 -5.61 0.71
N MET A 114 -1.95 -5.50 1.97
CA MET A 114 -2.11 -6.55 2.97
C MET A 114 -3.02 -6.10 4.10
N TYR A 115 -3.89 -6.99 4.57
CA TYR A 115 -4.68 -6.79 5.78
C TYR A 115 -3.93 -7.35 6.98
N LEU A 116 -3.59 -6.49 7.94
CA LEU A 116 -2.84 -6.83 9.15
C LEU A 116 -3.76 -7.13 10.34
N SER A 117 -5.03 -6.77 10.26
CA SER A 117 -6.08 -7.10 11.24
C SER A 117 -7.40 -7.40 10.54
N THR A 118 -8.31 -8.04 11.28
CA THR A 118 -9.70 -8.22 10.88
C THR A 118 -10.56 -7.39 11.82
N PRO A 119 -11.14 -6.25 11.41
CA PRO A 119 -12.13 -5.55 12.22
C PRO A 119 -13.38 -6.42 12.37
N ALA A 120 -14.16 -6.19 13.43
CA ALA A 120 -15.38 -6.96 13.65
C ALA A 120 -16.43 -6.68 12.56
N GLU A 121 -16.50 -5.43 12.07
CA GLU A 121 -17.41 -5.02 11.00
C GLU A 121 -16.79 -3.96 10.09
N GLY A 122 -17.05 -4.04 8.78
CA GLY A 122 -16.62 -3.07 7.79
C GLY A 122 -15.15 -3.16 7.42
N GLY A 123 -14.56 -2.04 7.02
CA GLY A 123 -13.14 -1.91 6.72
C GLY A 123 -12.69 -2.53 5.39
N GLY A 124 -13.60 -2.95 4.52
CA GLY A 124 -13.28 -3.49 3.20
C GLY A 124 -12.53 -2.50 2.31
N THR A 125 -11.95 -3.01 1.23
CA THR A 125 -11.42 -2.21 0.12
C THR A 125 -12.37 -2.41 -1.06
N ARG A 126 -13.05 -1.34 -1.50
CA ARG A 126 -13.98 -1.39 -2.62
C ARG A 126 -13.31 -0.85 -3.86
N PHE A 127 -13.38 -1.59 -4.95
CA PHE A 127 -13.01 -1.14 -6.29
C PHE A 127 -14.25 -0.56 -6.96
N ALA A 128 -14.27 0.76 -7.12
CA ALA A 128 -15.47 1.51 -7.48
C ALA A 128 -16.01 1.14 -8.86
N ASP A 129 -15.12 1.03 -9.85
CA ASP A 129 -15.49 0.77 -11.25
C ASP A 129 -15.90 -0.70 -11.50
N LEU A 130 -15.54 -1.61 -10.61
CA LEU A 130 -15.87 -3.03 -10.68
C LEU A 130 -17.01 -3.43 -9.76
N ASP A 131 -17.39 -2.56 -8.85
CA ASP A 131 -18.32 -2.82 -7.75
C ASP A 131 -18.01 -4.07 -6.93
N VAL A 132 -16.71 -4.28 -6.67
CA VAL A 132 -16.19 -5.42 -5.90
C VAL A 132 -15.63 -4.92 -4.58
N VAL A 133 -15.97 -5.59 -3.49
CA VAL A 133 -15.42 -5.34 -2.15
C VAL A 133 -14.53 -6.49 -1.72
N MET A 134 -13.28 -6.18 -1.39
CA MET A 134 -12.36 -7.12 -0.76
C MET A 134 -12.47 -7.00 0.76
N PRO A 135 -12.90 -8.06 1.46
CA PRO A 135 -13.06 -8.00 2.91
C PRO A 135 -11.71 -7.88 3.62
N ALA A 136 -11.69 -7.12 4.72
CA ALA A 136 -10.51 -6.95 5.56
C ALA A 136 -10.29 -8.17 6.45
N VAL A 137 -9.61 -9.19 5.94
CA VAL A 137 -9.29 -10.42 6.68
C VAL A 137 -7.78 -10.48 6.91
N LYS A 138 -7.36 -10.54 8.18
CA LYS A 138 -5.95 -10.63 8.58
C LYS A 138 -5.23 -11.77 7.84
N GLY A 139 -4.10 -11.44 7.23
CA GLY A 139 -3.29 -12.37 6.46
C GLY A 139 -3.63 -12.44 4.98
N ASN A 140 -4.76 -11.87 4.55
CA ASN A 140 -5.06 -11.75 3.12
C ASN A 140 -4.30 -10.58 2.51
N ALA A 141 -4.01 -10.71 1.21
CA ALA A 141 -3.45 -9.64 0.39
C ALA A 141 -4.21 -9.54 -0.93
N VAL A 142 -4.21 -8.34 -1.47
CA VAL A 142 -4.74 -8.02 -2.80
C VAL A 142 -3.63 -7.33 -3.58
N ILE A 143 -3.46 -7.72 -4.82
CA ILE A 143 -2.55 -7.04 -5.76
C ILE A 143 -3.37 -6.51 -6.93
N TRP A 144 -3.09 -5.28 -7.34
CA TRP A 144 -3.69 -4.70 -8.54
C TRP A 144 -2.70 -3.88 -9.33
N PRO A 145 -2.85 -3.82 -10.67
CA PRO A 145 -2.06 -2.94 -11.51
C PRO A 145 -2.46 -1.48 -11.28
N SER A 146 -1.51 -0.57 -11.38
CA SER A 146 -1.76 0.87 -11.35
C SER A 146 -1.60 1.51 -12.72
N ILE A 147 -1.02 0.79 -13.68
CA ILE A 147 -0.84 1.23 -15.06
C ILE A 147 -1.29 0.14 -16.05
N MET A 148 -1.62 0.54 -17.27
CA MET A 148 -1.97 -0.39 -18.33
C MET A 148 -0.73 -1.10 -18.89
N ASP A 149 -0.80 -2.41 -19.11
CA ASP A 149 0.31 -3.19 -19.70
C ASP A 149 0.73 -2.68 -21.07
N ALA A 150 -0.26 -2.32 -21.90
CA ALA A 150 0.00 -1.86 -23.27
C ALA A 150 0.53 -0.42 -23.34
N SER A 151 0.39 0.35 -22.26
CA SER A 151 0.81 1.75 -22.20
C SER A 151 1.13 2.15 -20.77
N PRO A 152 2.38 1.99 -20.33
CA PRO A 152 2.79 2.33 -18.95
C PRO A 152 2.61 3.80 -18.57
N SER A 153 2.36 4.67 -19.54
CA SER A 153 2.03 6.09 -19.31
C SER A 153 0.54 6.36 -19.03
N ARG A 154 -0.29 5.31 -19.03
CA ARG A 154 -1.72 5.42 -18.75
C ARG A 154 -2.09 4.62 -17.53
N ASP A 155 -2.89 5.24 -16.66
CA ASP A 155 -3.44 4.59 -15.49
C ASP A 155 -4.37 3.44 -15.87
N GLU A 156 -4.41 2.39 -15.05
CA GLU A 156 -5.38 1.30 -15.20
C GLU A 156 -6.76 1.81 -14.73
N PRO A 157 -7.74 2.00 -15.61
CA PRO A 157 -8.98 2.71 -15.26
C PRO A 157 -9.86 1.99 -14.25
N TYR A 158 -9.72 0.66 -14.13
CA TYR A 158 -10.58 -0.14 -13.25
C TYR A 158 -10.03 -0.34 -11.84
N THR A 159 -8.97 0.38 -11.45
CA THR A 159 -8.34 0.23 -10.14
C THR A 159 -8.56 1.40 -9.20
N ASN A 160 -9.50 2.29 -9.53
CA ASN A 160 -10.02 3.24 -8.57
C ASN A 160 -10.63 2.50 -7.38
N HIS A 161 -10.17 2.81 -6.18
CA HIS A 161 -10.57 2.10 -4.98
C HIS A 161 -10.71 3.00 -3.78
N GLU A 162 -11.44 2.52 -2.77
CA GLU A 162 -11.64 3.22 -1.50
C GLU A 162 -11.41 2.27 -0.32
N ALA A 163 -10.95 2.83 0.79
CA ALA A 163 -10.99 2.15 2.06
C ALA A 163 -12.32 2.50 2.76
N GLN A 164 -13.23 1.52 2.79
CA GLN A 164 -14.49 1.66 3.49
C GLN A 164 -14.27 1.81 5.00
N PRO A 165 -15.13 2.58 5.70
CA PRO A 165 -15.01 2.72 7.13
C PRO A 165 -15.18 1.38 7.85
N THR A 166 -14.47 1.21 8.95
CA THR A 166 -14.82 0.20 9.95
C THR A 166 -15.98 0.74 10.80
N THR A 167 -16.98 -0.08 11.06
CA THR A 167 -18.06 0.27 11.98
C THR A 167 -17.75 -0.21 13.39
N VAL A 168 -17.19 -1.42 13.51
CA VAL A 168 -16.78 -1.99 14.80
C VAL A 168 -15.37 -2.53 14.72
N GLY A 169 -14.51 -2.06 15.61
CA GLY A 169 -13.12 -2.46 15.70
C GLY A 169 -12.19 -1.60 14.86
N ARG A 170 -10.91 -1.91 14.94
CA ARG A 170 -9.82 -1.16 14.29
C ARG A 170 -9.27 -1.96 13.12
N LYS A 171 -9.04 -1.29 11.98
CA LYS A 171 -8.37 -1.89 10.84
C LYS A 171 -6.90 -1.46 10.81
N TYR A 172 -6.02 -2.44 10.68
CA TYR A 172 -4.64 -2.25 10.25
C TYR A 172 -4.43 -2.89 8.89
N ALA A 173 -3.72 -2.17 8.02
CA ALA A 173 -3.37 -2.64 6.69
C ALA A 173 -1.98 -2.13 6.30
N SER A 174 -1.43 -2.64 5.22
CA SER A 174 -0.16 -2.16 4.68
C SER A 174 -0.21 -2.09 3.16
N ASN A 175 0.22 -0.96 2.61
CA ASN A 175 0.56 -0.83 1.20
C ASN A 175 2.05 -1.10 1.01
N VAL A 176 2.39 -1.67 -0.15
CA VAL A 176 3.69 -1.50 -0.78
C VAL A 176 3.46 -1.24 -2.27
N TRP A 177 4.03 -0.14 -2.75
CA TRP A 177 3.99 0.20 -4.17
C TRP A 177 5.27 -0.28 -4.85
N VAL A 178 5.10 -0.90 -6.00
CA VAL A 178 6.19 -1.39 -6.82
C VAL A 178 6.34 -0.48 -8.03
N HIS A 179 7.52 0.11 -8.19
CA HIS A 179 7.85 0.98 -9.32
C HIS A 179 8.35 0.21 -10.53
N GLN A 180 8.35 0.89 -11.68
CA GLN A 180 8.88 0.34 -12.93
C GLN A 180 10.40 0.14 -12.86
N PHE A 181 11.09 1.01 -12.13
CA PHE A 181 12.55 1.01 -11.99
C PHE A 181 12.97 1.07 -10.52
N ASP A 182 14.27 1.16 -10.29
CA ASP A 182 14.84 1.25 -8.96
C ASP A 182 14.34 2.51 -8.22
N TYR A 183 13.58 2.30 -7.15
CA TYR A 183 13.08 3.36 -6.27
C TYR A 183 14.10 3.72 -5.19
N ARG A 184 14.73 2.70 -4.57
CA ARG A 184 15.51 2.90 -3.34
C ARG A 184 16.83 3.59 -3.56
N THR A 185 17.56 3.24 -4.61
CA THR A 185 18.86 3.87 -4.88
C THR A 185 18.76 5.37 -5.11
N PRO A 186 17.80 5.90 -5.89
CA PRO A 186 17.56 7.34 -5.95
C PRO A 186 17.07 7.94 -4.63
N ALA A 187 16.21 7.22 -3.89
CA ALA A 187 15.69 7.66 -2.61
C ALA A 187 16.82 7.88 -1.58
N ASP A 188 17.70 6.88 -1.44
CA ASP A 188 18.85 6.92 -0.52
C ASP A 188 19.82 8.06 -0.83
N LYS A 189 19.86 8.49 -2.10
CA LYS A 189 20.65 9.62 -2.58
C LYS A 189 19.91 10.97 -2.51
N GLY A 190 18.67 10.99 -2.02
CA GLY A 190 17.84 12.19 -2.01
C GLY A 190 17.39 12.67 -3.38
N CYS A 191 17.41 11.78 -4.39
CA CYS A 191 17.10 12.11 -5.79
C CYS A 191 15.67 11.75 -6.19
N LEU A 192 14.77 11.43 -5.25
CA LEU A 192 13.37 11.20 -5.58
C LEU A 192 12.70 12.52 -5.98
N LEU A 193 12.18 12.54 -7.20
CA LEU A 193 11.29 13.60 -7.63
C LEU A 193 9.90 13.30 -7.09
N THR A 194 9.44 14.14 -6.19
CA THR A 194 8.04 14.16 -5.73
C THR A 194 7.20 14.95 -6.74
N HIS A 195 5.88 14.87 -6.63
CA HIS A 195 4.95 15.66 -7.48
C HIS A 195 5.25 17.16 -7.54
N LYS A 196 5.94 17.70 -6.54
CA LYS A 196 6.30 19.12 -6.47
C LYS A 196 7.33 19.56 -7.52
N ASN A 197 8.04 18.61 -8.14
CA ASN A 197 9.14 18.90 -9.08
C ASN A 197 8.79 18.59 -10.54
N THR A 198 7.53 18.32 -10.85
CA THR A 198 7.05 17.99 -12.21
C THR A 198 6.29 19.16 -12.85
N HIS A 199 6.81 20.40 -12.67
CA HIS A 199 6.35 21.57 -13.43
C HIS A 199 7.31 21.88 -14.58
#